data_da62df343892f70b5c45111c42e0a8d1
#
_entry.id   da62df343892f70b5c45111c42e0a8d1
#
_cell.length_a   1.000
_cell.length_b   1.000
_cell.length_c   1.000
_cell.angle_alpha   90.00
_cell.angle_beta   90.00
_cell.angle_gamma   90.00
#
_symmetry.space_group_name_H-M   'P 1'
#
loop_
_entity.id
_entity.type
_entity.pdbx_description
1 polymer ?
#
loop_
_entity_poly.entity_id
_entity_poly.type
_entity_poly.pdbx_seq_one_letter_code
_entity_poly.pdbx_strand_id
1 'polypeptide(L)'
;AYADKLYTEYKAGRHGMPDELAMQLPYLKDLLEKLGYPVVTCEGYEADDILGTLARLCEDSGNECVIATGDRDSLQLVSDATTVRLATTKMGRPESTFYGVAEIQEKYGVTPRELIQVKALMGDSSDNIPGVAGIGEKTALALISQFHTVDGVYEHLDDPAIKPGVRKKLEAGVESCRMSLTLAEIDRNAPIESDLTRYIPKPRDTAGCSRL
;
A
#
# COMPACT_ATOMS: atom_id res chain seq x y z
N ALA A 1 -1.46 4.04 14.46
CA ALA A 1 -0.29 3.53 13.71
C ALA A 1 0.93 4.45 13.90
N TYR A 2 2.10 4.04 13.39
CA TYR A 2 3.30 4.88 13.43
C TYR A 2 3.10 6.18 12.63
N ALA A 3 2.42 6.09 11.51
CA ALA A 3 2.05 7.23 10.67
C ALA A 3 1.22 8.31 11.40
N ASP A 4 0.28 7.91 12.27
CA ASP A 4 -0.52 8.86 13.07
C ASP A 4 0.33 9.68 14.05
N LYS A 5 1.48 9.15 14.49
CA LYS A 5 2.42 9.84 15.37
C LYS A 5 3.30 10.84 14.63
N LEU A 6 3.55 10.57 13.34
CA LEU A 6 4.35 11.43 12.47
C LEU A 6 3.55 12.62 11.93
N TYR A 7 2.27 12.39 11.62
CA TYR A 7 1.40 13.39 11.02
C TYR A 7 -0.02 13.24 11.55
N THR A 8 -0.45 14.15 12.41
CA THR A 8 -1.75 14.11 13.09
C THR A 8 -2.95 14.19 12.13
N GLU A 9 -2.74 14.78 10.95
CA GLU A 9 -3.76 14.89 9.91
C GLU A 9 -3.83 13.63 9.00
N TYR A 10 -2.95 12.64 9.19
CA TYR A 10 -2.97 11.40 8.43
C TYR A 10 -4.31 10.70 8.60
N LYS A 11 -4.97 10.39 7.50
CA LYS A 11 -6.32 9.79 7.48
C LYS A 11 -7.43 10.57 8.22
N ALA A 12 -7.19 11.83 8.60
CA ALA A 12 -8.17 12.65 9.35
C ALA A 12 -9.49 12.87 8.59
N GLY A 13 -9.47 12.80 7.25
CA GLY A 13 -10.67 12.90 6.41
C GLY A 13 -11.48 11.60 6.28
N ARG A 14 -11.00 10.47 6.83
CA ARG A 14 -11.74 9.21 6.76
C ARG A 14 -12.90 9.22 7.75
N HIS A 15 -14.11 9.04 7.23
CA HIS A 15 -15.27 8.75 8.08
C HIS A 15 -15.10 7.38 8.71
N GLY A 16 -15.48 7.24 9.98
CA GLY A 16 -15.51 5.95 10.66
C GLY A 16 -16.38 4.94 9.92
N MET A 17 -16.11 3.67 10.15
CA MET A 17 -16.96 2.59 9.63
C MET A 17 -18.38 2.75 10.20
N PRO A 18 -19.45 2.61 9.40
CA PRO A 18 -20.82 2.57 9.92
C PRO A 18 -20.98 1.51 11.02
N ASP A 19 -21.72 1.85 12.07
CA ASP A 19 -21.87 0.98 13.24
C ASP A 19 -22.40 -0.42 12.88
N GLU A 20 -23.35 -0.49 11.93
CA GLU A 20 -23.92 -1.74 11.44
C GLU A 20 -22.87 -2.63 10.76
N LEU A 21 -21.88 -2.04 10.10
CA LEU A 21 -20.77 -2.80 9.51
C LEU A 21 -19.73 -3.18 10.56
N ALA A 22 -19.43 -2.28 11.49
CA ALA A 22 -18.49 -2.53 12.58
C ALA A 22 -18.94 -3.72 13.45
N MET A 23 -20.26 -3.85 13.70
CA MET A 23 -20.84 -4.97 14.44
C MET A 23 -20.68 -6.32 13.73
N GLN A 24 -20.51 -6.35 12.41
CA GLN A 24 -20.36 -7.58 11.62
C GLN A 24 -18.91 -8.11 11.61
N LEU A 25 -17.92 -7.26 11.85
CA LEU A 25 -16.51 -7.65 11.76
C LEU A 25 -16.11 -8.79 12.74
N PRO A 26 -16.56 -8.80 14.02
CA PRO A 26 -16.26 -9.91 14.91
C PRO A 26 -16.81 -11.25 14.40
N TYR A 27 -18.03 -11.25 13.85
CA TYR A 27 -18.64 -12.44 13.28
C TYR A 27 -17.88 -12.92 12.02
N LEU A 28 -17.45 -11.99 11.17
CA LEU A 28 -16.66 -12.34 9.99
C LEU A 28 -15.32 -12.97 10.39
N LYS A 29 -14.63 -12.41 11.38
CA LYS A 29 -13.36 -12.97 11.89
C LYS A 29 -13.56 -14.36 12.46
N ASP A 30 -14.57 -14.55 13.31
CA ASP A 30 -14.91 -15.85 13.89
C ASP A 30 -15.29 -16.89 12.81
N LEU A 31 -16.04 -16.48 11.79
CA LEU A 31 -16.34 -17.34 10.64
C LEU A 31 -15.09 -17.76 9.88
N LEU A 32 -14.18 -16.84 9.60
CA LEU A 32 -12.93 -17.14 8.90
C LEU A 32 -12.06 -18.12 9.70
N GLU A 33 -11.93 -17.92 11.00
CA GLU A 33 -11.20 -18.84 11.89
C GLU A 33 -11.82 -20.24 11.93
N LYS A 34 -13.16 -20.34 11.99
CA LYS A 34 -13.89 -21.62 11.92
C LYS A 34 -13.76 -22.29 10.56
N LEU A 35 -13.63 -21.51 9.48
CA LEU A 35 -13.31 -22.02 8.15
C LEU A 35 -11.85 -22.46 8.02
N GLY A 36 -11.04 -22.24 9.05
CA GLY A 36 -9.64 -22.65 9.12
C GLY A 36 -8.66 -21.59 8.61
N TYR A 37 -9.13 -20.41 8.22
CA TYR A 37 -8.25 -19.32 7.79
C TYR A 37 -7.71 -18.53 8.98
N PRO A 38 -6.40 -18.34 9.12
CA PRO A 38 -5.83 -17.50 10.16
C PRO A 38 -6.20 -16.04 9.95
N VAL A 39 -6.63 -15.37 11.01
CA VAL A 39 -6.83 -13.92 11.04
C VAL A 39 -5.65 -13.29 11.77
N VAL A 40 -4.90 -12.44 11.09
CA VAL A 40 -3.69 -11.83 11.63
C VAL A 40 -3.98 -10.37 12.01
N THR A 41 -3.63 -10.01 13.23
CA THR A 41 -3.72 -8.63 13.72
C THR A 41 -2.42 -8.27 14.44
N CYS A 42 -2.00 -7.01 14.35
CA CYS A 42 -0.84 -6.50 15.06
C CYS A 42 -1.17 -5.10 15.58
N GLU A 43 -1.15 -4.93 16.90
CA GLU A 43 -1.48 -3.64 17.52
C GLU A 43 -0.46 -2.57 17.11
N GLY A 44 -0.95 -1.41 16.70
CA GLY A 44 -0.12 -0.29 16.26
C GLY A 44 0.32 -0.35 14.80
N TYR A 45 -0.04 -1.40 14.06
CA TYR A 45 0.27 -1.58 12.64
C TYR A 45 -1.00 -1.63 11.79
N GLU A 46 -0.89 -1.19 10.54
CA GLU A 46 -1.99 -1.27 9.57
C GLU A 46 -2.01 -2.66 8.89
N ALA A 47 -3.14 -2.98 8.27
CA ALA A 47 -3.26 -4.24 7.53
C ALA A 47 -2.20 -4.34 6.41
N ASP A 48 -1.89 -3.23 5.75
CA ASP A 48 -0.88 -3.19 4.68
C ASP A 48 0.53 -3.47 5.20
N ASP A 49 0.87 -3.05 6.44
CA ASP A 49 2.15 -3.38 7.08
C ASP A 49 2.26 -4.89 7.34
N ILE A 50 1.14 -5.53 7.75
CA ILE A 50 1.08 -6.98 7.92
C ILE A 50 1.25 -7.68 6.58
N LEU A 51 0.57 -7.21 5.52
CA LEU A 51 0.72 -7.74 4.16
C LEU A 51 2.16 -7.59 3.66
N GLY A 52 2.77 -6.41 3.84
CA GLY A 52 4.16 -6.15 3.47
C GLY A 52 5.15 -7.03 4.21
N THR A 53 4.89 -7.27 5.51
CA THR A 53 5.74 -8.15 6.34
C THR A 53 5.61 -9.60 5.90
N LEU A 54 4.39 -10.10 5.65
CA LEU A 54 4.17 -11.47 5.16
C LEU A 54 4.77 -11.67 3.77
N ALA A 55 4.65 -10.70 2.86
CA ALA A 55 5.28 -10.76 1.55
C ALA A 55 6.81 -10.90 1.66
N ARG A 56 7.44 -10.08 2.53
CA ARG A 56 8.89 -10.20 2.79
C ARG A 56 9.27 -11.57 3.36
N LEU A 57 8.50 -12.09 4.32
CA LEU A 57 8.77 -13.43 4.89
C LEU A 57 8.66 -14.54 3.84
N CYS A 58 7.72 -14.43 2.90
CA CYS A 58 7.60 -15.35 1.76
C CYS A 58 8.84 -15.24 0.86
N GLU A 59 9.25 -14.03 0.49
CA GLU A 59 10.45 -13.77 -0.31
C GLU A 59 11.71 -14.36 0.34
N ASP A 60 11.93 -14.08 1.63
CA ASP A 60 13.08 -14.56 2.40
C ASP A 60 13.12 -16.09 2.50
N SER A 61 11.95 -16.73 2.44
CA SER A 61 11.80 -18.20 2.51
C SER A 61 11.77 -18.88 1.14
N GLY A 62 11.91 -18.11 0.05
CA GLY A 62 11.83 -18.62 -1.33
C GLY A 62 10.42 -19.06 -1.76
N ASN A 63 9.39 -18.54 -1.11
CA ASN A 63 7.99 -18.81 -1.46
C ASN A 63 7.40 -17.69 -2.32
N GLU A 64 6.43 -18.05 -3.17
CA GLU A 64 5.62 -17.08 -3.88
C GLU A 64 4.53 -16.52 -2.95
N CYS A 65 4.20 -15.24 -3.13
CA CYS A 65 3.16 -14.52 -2.39
C CYS A 65 2.13 -13.91 -3.35
N VAL A 66 0.85 -14.09 -3.07
CA VAL A 66 -0.23 -13.40 -3.78
C VAL A 66 -1.02 -12.57 -2.79
N ILE A 67 -0.95 -11.26 -2.91
CA ILE A 67 -1.72 -10.31 -2.10
C ILE A 67 -3.05 -10.04 -2.81
N ALA A 68 -4.17 -10.42 -2.22
CA ALA A 68 -5.50 -10.08 -2.72
C ALA A 68 -6.06 -8.88 -1.93
N THR A 69 -6.21 -7.74 -2.59
CA THR A 69 -6.61 -6.48 -1.95
C THR A 69 -7.45 -5.61 -2.89
N GLY A 70 -8.18 -4.64 -2.34
CA GLY A 70 -8.78 -3.53 -3.08
C GLY A 70 -7.92 -2.26 -3.06
N ASP A 71 -6.83 -2.26 -2.29
CA ASP A 71 -5.96 -1.11 -2.11
C ASP A 71 -4.78 -1.12 -3.10
N ARG A 72 -4.63 0.00 -3.83
CA ARG A 72 -3.54 0.17 -4.81
C ARG A 72 -2.19 0.39 -4.16
N ASP A 73 -2.16 0.77 -2.89
CA ASP A 73 -0.92 1.00 -2.18
C ASP A 73 -0.09 -0.27 -2.06
N SER A 74 -0.76 -1.42 -1.98
CA SER A 74 -0.11 -2.73 -2.00
C SER A 74 0.67 -3.02 -3.29
N LEU A 75 0.47 -2.26 -4.39
CA LEU A 75 1.26 -2.41 -5.62
C LEU A 75 2.76 -2.15 -5.40
N GLN A 76 3.13 -1.36 -4.39
CA GLN A 76 4.52 -1.15 -4.00
C GLN A 76 5.22 -2.42 -3.47
N LEU A 77 4.42 -3.44 -3.07
CA LEU A 77 4.91 -4.71 -2.52
C LEU A 77 5.22 -5.75 -3.60
N VAL A 78 4.86 -5.48 -4.86
CA VAL A 78 5.13 -6.38 -5.98
C VAL A 78 6.63 -6.57 -6.17
N SER A 79 7.03 -7.83 -6.39
CA SER A 79 8.41 -8.24 -6.66
C SER A 79 8.41 -9.46 -7.59
N ASP A 80 9.57 -10.06 -7.82
CA ASP A 80 9.67 -11.31 -8.57
C ASP A 80 8.95 -12.48 -7.87
N ALA A 81 8.79 -12.43 -6.55
CA ALA A 81 8.11 -13.45 -5.75
C ALA A 81 6.71 -13.03 -5.28
N THR A 82 6.38 -11.75 -5.35
CA THR A 82 5.10 -11.21 -4.87
C THR A 82 4.27 -10.60 -5.99
N THR A 83 3.05 -11.10 -6.16
CA THR A 83 2.06 -10.58 -7.11
C THR A 83 0.87 -9.99 -6.37
N VAL A 84 0.31 -8.88 -6.84
CA VAL A 84 -0.91 -8.29 -6.29
C VAL A 84 -2.10 -8.59 -7.20
N ARG A 85 -3.13 -9.22 -6.63
CA ARG A 85 -4.45 -9.36 -7.25
C ARG A 85 -5.33 -8.23 -6.75
N LEU A 86 -5.43 -7.17 -7.55
CA LEU A 86 -6.21 -5.97 -7.21
C LEU A 86 -7.68 -6.17 -7.57
N ALA A 87 -8.56 -6.15 -6.57
CA ALA A 87 -9.99 -6.18 -6.75
C ALA A 87 -10.52 -4.76 -7.03
N THR A 88 -11.36 -4.63 -8.05
CA THR A 88 -12.00 -3.38 -8.44
C THR A 88 -13.48 -3.63 -8.75
N THR A 89 -14.29 -2.59 -8.72
CA THR A 89 -15.67 -2.66 -9.22
C THR A 89 -15.79 -1.79 -10.46
N LYS A 90 -16.12 -2.40 -11.59
CA LYS A 90 -16.31 -1.70 -12.84
C LYS A 90 -17.77 -1.89 -13.33
N MET A 91 -18.46 -0.79 -13.51
CA MET A 91 -19.90 -0.80 -13.90
C MET A 91 -20.78 -1.70 -13.00
N GLY A 92 -20.51 -1.72 -11.69
CA GLY A 92 -21.24 -2.55 -10.71
C GLY A 92 -20.84 -4.04 -10.70
N ARG A 93 -19.86 -4.47 -11.49
CA ARG A 93 -19.36 -5.84 -11.52
C ARG A 93 -17.99 -5.94 -10.85
N PRO A 94 -17.76 -6.94 -10.00
CA PRO A 94 -16.45 -7.19 -9.44
C PRO A 94 -15.50 -7.68 -10.54
N GLU A 95 -14.36 -7.03 -10.67
CA GLU A 95 -13.25 -7.43 -11.52
C GLU A 95 -12.00 -7.58 -10.68
N SER A 96 -11.05 -8.37 -11.12
CA SER A 96 -9.72 -8.41 -10.50
C SER A 96 -8.65 -8.47 -11.57
N THR A 97 -7.56 -7.72 -11.32
CA THR A 97 -6.40 -7.68 -12.22
C THR A 97 -5.17 -8.12 -11.43
N PHE A 98 -4.35 -8.98 -12.03
CA PHE A 98 -3.06 -9.35 -11.48
C PHE A 98 -2.00 -8.34 -11.92
N TYR A 99 -1.18 -7.92 -10.96
CA TYR A 99 -0.05 -7.03 -11.16
C TYR A 99 1.23 -7.72 -10.69
N GLY A 100 2.09 -8.06 -11.62
CA GLY A 100 3.50 -8.33 -11.43
C GLY A 100 4.34 -7.11 -11.80
N VAL A 101 5.65 -7.25 -11.80
CA VAL A 101 6.59 -6.18 -12.14
C VAL A 101 6.35 -5.65 -13.56
N ALA A 102 6.12 -6.54 -14.51
CA ALA A 102 5.91 -6.17 -15.92
C ALA A 102 4.64 -5.34 -16.12
N GLU A 103 3.53 -5.72 -15.49
CA GLU A 103 2.25 -5.00 -15.59
C GLU A 103 2.33 -3.61 -14.95
N ILE A 104 3.11 -3.44 -13.86
CA ILE A 104 3.34 -2.12 -13.26
C ILE A 104 4.19 -1.27 -14.19
N GLN A 105 5.27 -1.82 -14.73
CA GLN A 105 6.14 -1.11 -15.67
C GLN A 105 5.37 -0.69 -16.94
N GLU A 106 4.56 -1.58 -17.50
CA GLU A 106 3.73 -1.27 -18.69
C GLU A 106 2.73 -0.15 -18.40
N LYS A 107 2.07 -0.21 -17.24
CA LYS A 107 0.98 0.69 -16.91
C LYS A 107 1.44 2.07 -16.42
N TYR A 108 2.49 2.10 -15.61
CA TYR A 108 2.93 3.31 -14.91
C TYR A 108 4.28 3.84 -15.40
N GLY A 109 5.07 3.03 -16.12
CA GLY A 109 6.42 3.41 -16.58
C GLY A 109 7.46 3.47 -15.48
N VAL A 110 7.17 2.91 -14.29
CA VAL A 110 8.03 2.89 -13.11
C VAL A 110 8.03 1.50 -12.48
N THR A 111 9.00 1.22 -11.64
CA THR A 111 9.05 -0.03 -10.86
C THR A 111 8.05 -0.01 -9.68
N PRO A 112 7.71 -1.17 -9.09
CA PRO A 112 6.85 -1.22 -7.91
C PRO A 112 7.33 -0.32 -6.76
N ARG A 113 8.61 -0.33 -6.45
CA ARG A 113 9.20 0.50 -5.38
C ARG A 113 9.17 1.99 -5.71
N GLU A 114 9.26 2.36 -6.98
CA GLU A 114 9.16 3.75 -7.42
C GLU A 114 7.75 4.33 -7.26
N LEU A 115 6.70 3.50 -7.14
CA LEU A 115 5.35 3.99 -6.84
C LEU A 115 5.27 4.75 -5.50
N ILE A 116 6.11 4.39 -4.53
CA ILE A 116 6.25 5.12 -3.26
C ILE A 116 6.72 6.55 -3.52
N GLN A 117 7.74 6.70 -4.39
CA GLN A 117 8.33 7.98 -4.77
C GLN A 117 7.31 8.85 -5.54
N VAL A 118 6.54 8.23 -6.43
CA VAL A 118 5.44 8.89 -7.14
C VAL A 118 4.40 9.42 -6.16
N LYS A 119 3.97 8.58 -5.19
CA LYS A 119 3.01 8.98 -4.17
C LYS A 119 3.53 10.11 -3.28
N ALA A 120 4.82 10.10 -2.95
CA ALA A 120 5.46 11.17 -2.19
C ALA A 120 5.38 12.53 -2.89
N LEU A 121 5.49 12.55 -4.23
CA LEU A 121 5.38 13.78 -5.03
C LEU A 121 3.94 14.23 -5.24
N MET A 122 3.04 13.31 -5.61
CA MET A 122 1.66 13.69 -5.96
C MET A 122 0.74 13.81 -4.76
N GLY A 123 1.09 13.20 -3.63
CA GLY A 123 0.23 13.05 -2.46
C GLY A 123 -0.87 12.01 -2.66
N ASP A 124 -1.71 11.88 -1.64
CA ASP A 124 -2.92 11.06 -1.67
C ASP A 124 -4.02 11.70 -0.81
N SER A 125 -5.08 12.15 -1.47
CA SER A 125 -6.20 12.79 -0.78
C SER A 125 -7.03 11.81 0.06
N SER A 126 -7.02 10.51 -0.24
CA SER A 126 -7.77 9.50 0.53
C SER A 126 -7.15 9.27 1.89
N ASP A 127 -5.83 9.39 2.00
CA ASP A 127 -5.05 9.23 3.23
C ASP A 127 -4.58 10.56 3.81
N ASN A 128 -4.98 11.65 3.18
CA ASN A 128 -4.55 13.00 3.55
C ASN A 128 -3.02 13.16 3.53
N ILE A 129 -2.36 12.50 2.57
CA ILE A 129 -0.93 12.66 2.30
C ILE A 129 -0.76 13.87 1.39
N PRO A 130 -0.06 14.94 1.84
CA PRO A 130 -0.08 16.22 1.14
C PRO A 130 0.66 16.23 -0.20
N GLY A 131 1.74 15.47 -0.34
CA GLY A 131 2.60 15.55 -1.52
C GLY A 131 3.22 16.93 -1.72
N VAL A 132 3.53 17.27 -2.96
CA VAL A 132 3.95 18.60 -3.40
C VAL A 132 2.77 19.31 -4.06
N ALA A 133 2.38 20.44 -3.50
CA ALA A 133 1.23 21.21 -3.99
C ALA A 133 1.32 21.51 -5.49
N GLY A 134 0.31 21.07 -6.25
CA GLY A 134 0.23 21.26 -7.69
C GLY A 134 1.09 20.30 -8.55
N ILE A 135 1.68 19.26 -7.96
CA ILE A 135 2.27 18.13 -8.67
C ILE A 135 1.22 17.00 -8.67
N GLY A 136 0.69 16.66 -9.84
CA GLY A 136 -0.23 15.54 -10.01
C GLY A 136 0.46 14.30 -10.56
N GLU A 137 -0.29 13.19 -10.63
CA GLU A 137 0.19 11.85 -11.03
C GLU A 137 1.04 11.86 -12.30
N LYS A 138 0.58 12.50 -13.37
CA LYS A 138 1.32 12.56 -14.65
C LYS A 138 2.70 13.19 -14.51
N THR A 139 2.81 14.28 -13.73
CA THR A 139 4.09 14.96 -13.51
C THR A 139 4.98 14.14 -12.59
N ALA A 140 4.43 13.57 -11.53
CA ALA A 140 5.16 12.70 -10.61
C ALA A 140 5.72 11.46 -11.32
N LEU A 141 4.91 10.77 -12.13
CA LEU A 141 5.36 9.62 -12.93
C LEU A 141 6.49 10.01 -13.89
N ALA A 142 6.37 11.14 -14.60
CA ALA A 142 7.40 11.60 -15.52
C ALA A 142 8.72 11.92 -14.80
N LEU A 143 8.66 12.53 -13.62
CA LEU A 143 9.84 12.84 -12.82
C LEU A 143 10.51 11.55 -12.29
N ILE A 144 9.73 10.63 -11.73
CA ILE A 144 10.29 9.40 -11.15
C ILE A 144 10.77 8.44 -12.24
N SER A 145 10.08 8.35 -13.37
CA SER A 145 10.58 7.57 -14.52
C SER A 145 11.95 8.04 -15.02
N GLN A 146 12.30 9.33 -14.83
CA GLN A 146 13.58 9.89 -15.27
C GLN A 146 14.63 9.90 -14.16
N PHE A 147 14.26 10.25 -12.93
CA PHE A 147 15.17 10.47 -11.81
C PHE A 147 15.10 9.40 -10.71
N HIS A 148 14.20 8.43 -10.83
CA HIS A 148 14.01 7.24 -10.01
C HIS A 148 13.58 7.49 -8.57
N THR A 149 14.10 8.51 -7.90
CA THR A 149 13.83 8.80 -6.49
C THR A 149 13.47 10.27 -6.27
N VAL A 150 12.80 10.55 -5.17
CA VAL A 150 12.56 11.93 -4.71
C VAL A 150 13.89 12.67 -4.57
N ASP A 151 14.90 12.08 -3.95
CA ASP A 151 16.21 12.69 -3.82
C ASP A 151 16.84 12.94 -5.19
N GLY A 152 16.75 11.99 -6.14
CA GLY A 152 17.21 12.18 -7.52
C GLY A 152 16.52 13.35 -8.22
N VAL A 153 15.23 13.56 -8.00
CA VAL A 153 14.53 14.75 -8.53
C VAL A 153 15.09 16.04 -7.94
N TYR A 154 15.32 16.08 -6.62
CA TYR A 154 15.84 17.28 -5.94
C TYR A 154 17.32 17.56 -6.25
N GLU A 155 18.12 16.54 -6.52
CA GLU A 155 19.51 16.68 -6.98
C GLU A 155 19.61 17.24 -8.41
N HIS A 156 18.56 17.07 -9.22
CA HIS A 156 18.53 17.47 -10.63
C HIS A 156 17.52 18.57 -10.93
N LEU A 157 17.21 19.46 -9.98
CA LEU A 157 16.23 20.55 -10.17
C LEU A 157 16.58 21.48 -11.33
N ASP A 158 17.86 21.57 -11.72
CA ASP A 158 18.34 22.38 -12.83
C ASP A 158 18.28 21.67 -14.20
N ASP A 159 17.86 20.39 -14.22
CA ASP A 159 17.72 19.63 -15.46
C ASP A 159 16.66 20.29 -16.37
N PRO A 160 16.93 20.45 -17.67
CA PRO A 160 15.99 21.02 -18.66
C PRO A 160 14.65 20.27 -18.75
N ALA A 161 14.59 19.01 -18.36
CA ALA A 161 13.35 18.23 -18.29
C ALA A 161 12.40 18.75 -17.20
N ILE A 162 12.90 19.40 -16.15
CA ILE A 162 12.12 20.00 -15.09
C ILE A 162 11.76 21.44 -15.47
N LYS A 163 10.52 21.62 -15.92
CA LYS A 163 10.03 22.95 -16.31
C LYS A 163 10.11 23.93 -15.13
N PRO A 164 10.39 25.25 -15.38
CA PRO A 164 10.54 26.23 -14.30
C PRO A 164 9.38 26.30 -13.31
N GLY A 165 8.13 26.14 -13.80
CA GLY A 165 6.95 26.09 -12.95
C GLY A 165 6.87 24.85 -12.06
N VAL A 166 7.38 23.71 -12.50
CA VAL A 166 7.47 22.47 -11.73
C VAL A 166 8.58 22.62 -10.69
N ARG A 167 9.76 23.11 -11.06
CA ARG A 167 10.87 23.40 -10.16
C ARG A 167 10.44 24.25 -8.98
N LYS A 168 9.77 25.38 -9.24
CA LYS A 168 9.30 26.28 -8.17
C LYS A 168 8.37 25.58 -7.17
N LYS A 169 7.54 24.65 -7.64
CA LYS A 169 6.66 23.86 -6.77
C LYS A 169 7.45 22.85 -5.94
N LEU A 170 8.42 22.17 -6.56
CA LEU A 170 9.29 21.22 -5.86
C LEU A 170 10.09 21.92 -4.77
N GLU A 171 10.74 23.07 -5.08
CA GLU A 171 11.48 23.89 -4.11
C GLU A 171 10.62 24.32 -2.91
N ALA A 172 9.37 24.70 -3.17
CA ALA A 172 8.44 25.10 -2.10
C ALA A 172 7.91 23.92 -1.28
N GLY A 173 7.94 22.68 -1.83
CA GLY A 173 7.31 21.51 -1.23
C GLY A 173 8.27 20.45 -0.67
N VAL A 174 9.54 20.76 -0.47
CA VAL A 174 10.58 19.79 -0.01
C VAL A 174 10.17 19.04 1.24
N GLU A 175 9.81 19.75 2.30
CA GLU A 175 9.46 19.16 3.59
C GLU A 175 8.19 18.32 3.50
N SER A 176 7.17 18.82 2.78
CA SER A 176 5.93 18.09 2.56
C SER A 176 6.16 16.81 1.76
N CYS A 177 7.02 16.85 0.74
CA CYS A 177 7.40 15.67 -0.05
C CYS A 177 8.11 14.60 0.81
N ARG A 178 9.07 15.00 1.64
CA ARG A 178 9.81 14.08 2.52
C ARG A 178 8.90 13.43 3.54
N MET A 179 8.03 14.21 4.16
CA MET A 179 7.00 13.66 5.06
C MET A 179 6.10 12.68 4.32
N SER A 180 5.62 13.05 3.12
CA SER A 180 4.78 12.20 2.29
C SER A 180 5.47 10.90 1.87
N LEU A 181 6.77 10.92 1.64
CA LEU A 181 7.56 9.73 1.34
C LEU A 181 7.51 8.73 2.52
N THR A 182 7.71 9.23 3.74
CA THR A 182 7.64 8.40 4.95
C THR A 182 6.23 7.83 5.17
N LEU A 183 5.17 8.61 4.89
CA LEU A 183 3.78 8.19 5.06
C LEU A 183 3.31 7.21 3.97
N ALA A 184 3.90 7.28 2.78
CA ALA A 184 3.53 6.43 1.64
C ALA A 184 4.16 5.03 1.70
N GLU A 185 5.24 4.85 2.43
CA GLU A 185 5.96 3.58 2.50
C GLU A 185 5.29 2.63 3.51
N ILE A 186 4.92 1.45 3.03
CA ILE A 186 4.41 0.35 3.86
C ILE A 186 5.56 -0.24 4.68
N ASP A 187 5.38 -0.33 6.00
CA ASP A 187 6.34 -1.00 6.89
C ASP A 187 6.29 -2.52 6.66
N ARG A 188 7.43 -3.10 6.30
CA ARG A 188 7.56 -4.54 6.05
C ARG A 188 8.16 -5.30 7.24
N ASN A 189 8.14 -4.69 8.44
CA ASN A 189 8.76 -5.23 9.64
C ASN A 189 7.80 -5.23 10.85
N ALA A 190 6.48 -5.39 10.62
CA ALA A 190 5.54 -5.55 11.70
C ALA A 190 5.93 -6.77 12.58
N PRO A 191 5.85 -6.67 13.93
CA PRO A 191 6.27 -7.73 14.84
C PRO A 191 5.21 -8.84 14.91
N ILE A 192 4.97 -9.50 13.79
CA ILE A 192 4.12 -10.67 13.67
C ILE A 192 4.95 -11.96 13.73
N GLU A 193 4.27 -13.11 13.89
CA GLU A 193 4.92 -14.42 13.85
C GLU A 193 5.66 -14.62 12.51
N SER A 194 6.94 -15.00 12.59
CA SER A 194 7.79 -15.18 11.41
C SER A 194 7.74 -16.60 10.82
N ASP A 195 7.26 -17.58 11.58
CA ASP A 195 7.08 -18.94 11.11
C ASP A 195 5.84 -19.04 10.21
N LEU A 196 6.05 -19.09 8.90
CA LEU A 196 4.99 -19.17 7.89
C LEU A 196 4.08 -20.40 8.07
N THR A 197 4.54 -21.46 8.74
CA THR A 197 3.68 -22.63 9.00
C THR A 197 2.51 -22.31 9.92
N ARG A 198 2.58 -21.23 10.69
CA ARG A 198 1.49 -20.74 11.55
C ARG A 198 0.33 -20.17 10.76
N TYR A 199 0.54 -19.81 9.50
CA TYR A 199 -0.47 -19.26 8.59
C TYR A 199 -1.09 -20.30 7.65
N ILE A 200 -0.70 -21.57 7.76
CA ILE A 200 -1.30 -22.65 6.98
C ILE A 200 -2.77 -22.84 7.44
N PRO A 201 -3.73 -22.85 6.51
CA PRO A 201 -5.13 -23.09 6.84
C PRO A 201 -5.35 -24.41 7.57
N LYS A 202 -6.17 -24.38 8.60
CA LYS A 202 -6.54 -25.57 9.39
C LYS A 202 -7.80 -26.24 8.81
N PRO A 203 -8.06 -27.51 9.15
CA PRO A 203 -9.34 -28.13 8.82
C PRO A 203 -10.53 -27.31 9.34
N ARG A 204 -11.57 -27.18 8.51
CA ARG A 204 -12.79 -26.45 8.85
C ARG A 204 -13.52 -27.04 10.05
N ASP A 205 -13.91 -26.24 11.02
CA ASP A 205 -14.84 -26.59 12.09
C ASP A 205 -16.29 -26.46 11.59
N THR A 206 -16.81 -27.54 11.01
CA THR A 206 -18.18 -27.58 10.46
C THR A 206 -19.24 -27.37 11.56
N ALA A 207 -19.03 -27.92 12.78
CA ALA A 207 -19.94 -27.75 13.88
C ALA A 207 -19.96 -26.34 14.44
N GLY A 208 -18.81 -25.68 14.50
CA GLY A 208 -18.69 -24.27 14.89
C GLY A 208 -19.35 -23.33 13.87
N CYS A 209 -19.15 -23.55 12.57
CA CYS A 209 -19.80 -22.76 11.51
C CYS A 209 -21.33 -22.82 11.58
N SER A 210 -21.91 -23.96 11.97
CA SER A 210 -23.39 -24.12 12.07
C SER A 210 -24.02 -23.44 13.29
N ARG A 211 -23.18 -22.87 14.17
CA ARG A 211 -23.64 -22.17 15.41
C ARG A 211 -23.49 -20.64 15.31
N LEU A 212 -22.94 -20.13 14.21
CA LEU A 212 -22.91 -18.72 13.86
C LEU A 212 -24.21 -18.29 13.19
#